data_1e93fb224ae97ab2cbf17006ba003e6a
#
_entry.id   1e93fb224ae97ab2cbf17006ba003e6a
#
_cell.length_a   1.000
_cell.length_b   1.000
_cell.length_c   1.000
_cell.angle_alpha   90.00
_cell.angle_beta   90.00
_cell.angle_gamma   90.00
#
_symmetry.space_group_name_H-M   'P 1'
#
loop_
_entity.id
_entity.type
_entity.pdbx_description
1 polymer ?
#
loop_
_entity_poly.entity_id
_entity_poly.type
_entity_poly.pdbx_seq_one_letter_code
_entity_poly.pdbx_strand_id
1 'polypeptide(L)'
;MLKEKLVSRLPNIALFIDQAELAWGNIVNSAEGGREIKIGGFIYRKLPIRFNTRLKIFDYFRRFWSIEFSRRMLCNLKTIFFKGHLYVRVGDIGAVPIKVVSFRILTRTDRLLRIRAILSGSDKGNTVIFYSIKRSPNNLTIILRSKSLTDVRYRPCR
;
A
#
# COMPACT_ATOMS: atom_id res chain seq x y z
N MET A 1 -7.94 -0.82 -36.08
CA MET A 1 -6.85 0.13 -35.75
C MET A 1 -7.07 0.94 -34.48
N LEU A 2 -8.22 1.52 -34.24
CA LEU A 2 -8.50 2.26 -33.00
C LEU A 2 -8.62 1.37 -31.74
N LYS A 3 -9.07 0.11 -31.86
CA LYS A 3 -9.18 -0.84 -30.75
C LYS A 3 -7.82 -1.35 -30.26
N GLU A 4 -6.85 -1.52 -31.13
CA GLU A 4 -5.50 -1.98 -30.74
C GLU A 4 -4.67 -0.93 -30.03
N LYS A 5 -4.83 0.37 -30.36
CA LYS A 5 -4.17 1.47 -29.65
C LYS A 5 -4.72 1.71 -28.23
N LEU A 6 -5.95 1.33 -27.97
CA LEU A 6 -6.54 1.42 -26.63
C LEU A 6 -6.09 0.28 -25.70
N VAL A 7 -5.80 -0.91 -26.25
CA VAL A 7 -5.34 -2.07 -25.46
C VAL A 7 -3.89 -1.89 -24.99
N SER A 8 -3.06 -1.14 -25.75
CA SER A 8 -1.66 -0.89 -25.38
C SER A 8 -1.45 0.13 -24.27
N ARG A 9 -2.51 0.74 -23.75
CA ARG A 9 -2.46 1.75 -22.66
C ARG A 9 -3.00 1.30 -21.34
N LEU A 10 -3.37 0.02 -21.18
CA LEU A 10 -3.72 -0.52 -19.87
C LEU A 10 -2.45 -0.60 -19.03
N PRO A 11 -2.43 0.01 -17.81
CA PRO A 11 -1.31 -0.14 -16.91
C PRO A 11 -1.08 -1.62 -16.61
N ASN A 12 0.16 -2.02 -16.43
CA ASN A 12 0.51 -3.37 -16.00
C ASN A 12 -0.10 -3.60 -14.62
N ILE A 13 -1.15 -4.43 -14.56
CA ILE A 13 -1.93 -4.68 -13.35
C ILE A 13 -1.06 -5.32 -12.28
N ALA A 14 -0.21 -6.28 -12.63
CA ALA A 14 0.69 -6.93 -11.66
C ALA A 14 1.64 -5.92 -11.05
N LEU A 15 2.26 -5.06 -11.85
CA LEU A 15 3.15 -4.00 -11.37
C LEU A 15 2.40 -3.00 -10.48
N PHE A 16 1.17 -2.63 -10.85
CA PHE A 16 0.34 -1.74 -10.03
C PHE A 16 0.06 -2.33 -8.66
N ILE A 17 -0.32 -3.61 -8.58
CA ILE A 17 -0.57 -4.30 -7.32
C ILE A 17 0.72 -4.41 -6.50
N ASP A 18 1.85 -4.76 -7.12
CA ASP A 18 3.15 -4.82 -6.46
C ASP A 18 3.50 -3.48 -5.80
N GLN A 19 3.36 -2.39 -6.54
CA GLN A 19 3.62 -1.04 -6.01
C GLN A 19 2.66 -0.66 -4.89
N ALA A 20 1.39 -1.01 -5.02
CA ALA A 20 0.38 -0.76 -4.00
C ALA A 20 0.68 -1.52 -2.70
N GLU A 21 1.03 -2.80 -2.79
CA GLU A 21 1.37 -3.63 -1.64
C GLU A 21 2.69 -3.22 -0.97
N LEU A 22 3.64 -2.68 -1.72
CA LEU A 22 4.91 -2.16 -1.20
C LEU A 22 4.80 -0.77 -0.58
N ALA A 23 3.75 -0.01 -0.86
CA ALA A 23 3.67 1.41 -0.52
C ALA A 23 3.84 1.67 0.99
N TRP A 24 3.21 0.88 1.84
CA TRP A 24 3.32 1.02 3.29
C TRP A 24 4.75 0.78 3.79
N GLY A 25 5.37 -0.31 3.35
CA GLY A 25 6.76 -0.64 3.68
C GLY A 25 7.74 0.39 3.14
N ASN A 26 7.48 0.99 1.98
CA ASN A 26 8.32 2.05 1.40
C ASN A 26 8.39 3.28 2.32
N ILE A 27 7.31 3.63 3.01
CA ILE A 27 7.35 4.72 4.01
C ILE A 27 8.27 4.34 5.17
N VAL A 28 8.09 3.16 5.76
CA VAL A 28 8.94 2.70 6.87
C VAL A 28 10.40 2.62 6.46
N ASN A 29 10.69 2.03 5.30
CA ASN A 29 12.04 1.86 4.78
C ASN A 29 12.70 3.20 4.42
N SER A 30 11.91 4.22 4.06
CA SER A 30 12.43 5.57 3.79
C SER A 30 13.08 6.23 5.00
N ALA A 31 12.74 5.79 6.20
CA ALA A 31 13.31 6.28 7.45
C ALA A 31 14.61 5.59 7.84
N GLU A 32 15.06 4.57 7.08
CA GLU A 32 16.33 3.88 7.32
C GLU A 32 17.49 4.87 7.28
N GLY A 33 18.37 4.79 8.29
CA GLY A 33 19.45 5.76 8.48
C GLY A 33 19.03 7.10 9.08
N GLY A 34 17.74 7.33 9.30
CA GLY A 34 17.22 8.50 9.97
C GLY A 34 17.52 8.51 11.47
N ARG A 35 17.40 9.71 12.08
CA ARG A 35 17.55 9.86 13.53
C ARG A 35 16.56 8.96 14.26
N GLU A 36 17.06 8.25 15.27
CA GLU A 36 16.30 7.32 16.08
C GLU A 36 15.99 7.91 17.44
N ILE A 37 14.75 7.78 17.89
CA ILE A 37 14.31 8.15 19.24
C ILE A 37 13.53 7.01 19.87
N LYS A 38 13.52 6.95 21.18
CA LYS A 38 12.79 5.95 21.96
C LYS A 38 11.76 6.64 22.83
N ILE A 39 10.47 6.30 22.64
CA ILE A 39 9.35 6.85 23.41
C ILE A 39 8.41 5.72 23.79
N GLY A 40 8.09 5.61 25.09
CA GLY A 40 7.13 4.62 25.58
C GLY A 40 7.48 3.17 25.28
N GLY A 41 8.77 2.84 25.21
CA GLY A 41 9.25 1.51 24.86
C GLY A 41 9.28 1.20 23.36
N PHE A 42 8.89 2.14 22.52
CA PHE A 42 8.92 1.99 21.06
C PHE A 42 10.03 2.83 20.44
N ILE A 43 10.58 2.31 19.34
CA ILE A 43 11.61 2.98 18.55
C ILE A 43 10.93 3.67 17.38
N TYR A 44 11.31 4.93 17.15
CA TYR A 44 10.83 5.75 16.05
C TYR A 44 12.02 6.30 15.26
N ARG A 45 11.88 6.38 13.94
CA ARG A 45 12.89 6.99 13.06
C ARG A 45 12.33 8.17 12.31
N LYS A 46 13.16 9.20 12.17
CA LYS A 46 12.80 10.42 11.45
C LYS A 46 12.57 10.11 9.97
N LEU A 47 11.43 10.55 9.45
CA LEU A 47 11.09 10.46 8.04
C LEU A 47 11.83 11.51 7.20
N PRO A 48 12.17 11.20 5.94
CA PRO A 48 12.78 12.15 5.02
C PRO A 48 11.79 13.26 4.60
N ILE A 49 12.31 14.31 3.97
CA ILE A 49 11.52 15.48 3.54
C ILE A 49 10.31 15.07 2.68
N ARG A 50 10.47 14.09 1.79
CA ARG A 50 9.37 13.63 0.92
C ARG A 50 8.17 13.05 1.68
N PHE A 51 8.36 12.65 2.94
CA PHE A 51 7.33 12.09 3.82
C PHE A 51 7.28 12.78 5.19
N ASN A 52 7.64 14.04 5.25
CA ASN A 52 7.74 14.77 6.49
C ASN A 52 6.41 15.33 7.03
N THR A 53 5.32 15.07 6.36
CA THR A 53 3.95 15.36 6.83
C THR A 53 3.04 14.18 6.60
N ARG A 54 2.00 14.05 7.44
CA ARG A 54 0.97 13.02 7.27
C ARG A 54 0.24 13.18 5.93
N LEU A 55 0.02 14.40 5.47
CA LEU A 55 -0.62 14.65 4.17
C LEU A 55 0.20 14.10 3.01
N LYS A 56 1.51 14.30 3.02
CA LYS A 56 2.40 13.74 1.98
C LYS A 56 2.35 12.21 1.94
N ILE A 57 2.31 11.57 3.09
CA ILE A 57 2.16 10.11 3.20
C ILE A 57 0.79 9.67 2.68
N PHE A 58 -0.27 10.34 3.12
CA PHE A 58 -1.64 10.07 2.65
C PHE A 58 -1.74 10.19 1.14
N ASP A 59 -1.22 11.26 0.55
CA ASP A 59 -1.24 11.49 -0.89
C ASP A 59 -0.44 10.41 -1.65
N TYR A 60 0.66 9.93 -1.07
CA TYR A 60 1.41 8.81 -1.63
C TYR A 60 0.56 7.53 -1.69
N PHE A 61 -0.14 7.16 -0.59
CA PHE A 61 -1.03 6.02 -0.57
C PHE A 61 -2.19 6.16 -1.54
N ARG A 62 -2.69 7.38 -1.72
CA ARG A 62 -3.79 7.68 -2.65
C ARG A 62 -3.45 7.42 -4.12
N ARG A 63 -2.21 7.25 -4.45
CA ARG A 63 -1.82 6.81 -5.81
C ARG A 63 -2.33 5.41 -6.13
N PHE A 64 -2.60 4.59 -5.12
CA PHE A 64 -2.95 3.17 -5.26
C PHE A 64 -4.26 2.83 -4.57
N TRP A 65 -4.52 3.41 -3.42
CA TRP A 65 -5.55 3.01 -2.49
C TRP A 65 -6.66 4.04 -2.35
N SER A 66 -7.88 3.56 -2.02
CA SER A 66 -9.00 4.42 -1.66
C SER A 66 -8.68 5.33 -0.47
N ILE A 67 -9.51 6.34 -0.27
CA ILE A 67 -9.40 7.22 0.91
C ILE A 67 -9.44 6.41 2.21
N GLU A 68 -10.36 5.45 2.32
CA GLU A 68 -10.50 4.62 3.51
C GLU A 68 -9.25 3.79 3.80
N PHE A 69 -8.72 3.07 2.81
CA PHE A 69 -7.47 2.32 2.97
C PHE A 69 -6.29 3.23 3.28
N SER A 70 -6.19 4.37 2.61
CA SER A 70 -5.10 5.33 2.84
C SER A 70 -5.11 5.88 4.26
N ARG A 71 -6.29 6.14 4.84
CA ARG A 71 -6.43 6.54 6.24
C ARG A 71 -6.00 5.43 7.21
N ARG A 72 -6.41 4.19 6.97
CA ARG A 72 -6.00 3.04 7.78
C ARG A 72 -4.50 2.82 7.72
N MET A 73 -3.92 2.88 6.53
CA MET A 73 -2.50 2.71 6.31
C MET A 73 -1.68 3.78 7.02
N LEU A 74 -2.11 5.04 6.92
CA LEU A 74 -1.46 6.15 7.65
C LEU A 74 -1.53 5.94 9.17
N CYS A 75 -2.69 5.58 9.70
CA CYS A 75 -2.86 5.32 11.12
C CYS A 75 -2.00 4.13 11.59
N ASN A 76 -1.93 3.06 10.81
CA ASN A 76 -1.15 1.87 11.15
C ASN A 76 0.38 2.08 11.11
N LEU A 77 0.85 3.15 10.47
CA LEU A 77 2.26 3.55 10.52
C LEU A 77 2.69 4.03 11.91
N LYS A 78 1.74 4.45 12.75
CA LYS A 78 2.03 4.98 14.10
C LYS A 78 3.05 6.11 14.08
N THR A 79 2.79 7.13 13.25
CA THR A 79 3.65 8.32 13.19
C THR A 79 3.45 9.23 14.41
N ILE A 80 4.52 9.90 14.81
CA ILE A 80 4.50 10.92 15.86
C ILE A 80 5.26 12.15 15.43
N PHE A 81 4.87 13.32 15.94
CA PHE A 81 5.69 14.53 15.86
C PHE A 81 6.56 14.64 17.11
N PHE A 82 7.83 14.92 16.88
CA PHE A 82 8.80 15.16 17.94
C PHE A 82 9.74 16.29 17.52
N LYS A 83 9.78 17.36 18.30
CA LYS A 83 10.62 18.56 18.04
C LYS A 83 10.48 19.08 16.60
N GLY A 84 9.23 19.16 16.11
CA GLY A 84 8.92 19.71 14.79
C GLY A 84 9.16 18.76 13.61
N HIS A 85 9.50 17.49 13.84
CA HIS A 85 9.75 16.50 12.80
C HIS A 85 8.81 15.30 12.94
N LEU A 86 8.45 14.71 11.80
CA LEU A 86 7.63 13.50 11.77
C LEU A 86 8.53 12.26 11.82
N TYR A 87 8.18 11.34 12.70
CA TYR A 87 8.84 10.06 12.92
C TYR A 87 7.86 8.92 12.66
N VAL A 88 8.34 7.82 12.16
CA VAL A 88 7.58 6.59 12.01
C VAL A 88 8.07 5.54 13.00
N ARG A 89 7.13 4.80 13.58
CA ARG A 89 7.45 3.68 14.45
C ARG A 89 8.11 2.58 13.64
N VAL A 90 9.22 2.05 14.14
CA VAL A 90 9.94 0.94 13.52
C VAL A 90 9.83 -0.31 14.38
N GLY A 91 9.75 -1.46 13.74
CA GLY A 91 9.63 -2.75 14.38
C GLY A 91 9.34 -3.82 13.35
N ASP A 92 9.49 -5.07 13.75
CA ASP A 92 9.15 -6.21 12.91
C ASP A 92 7.64 -6.39 12.87
N ILE A 93 7.06 -6.29 11.70
CA ILE A 93 5.63 -6.57 11.45
C ILE A 93 5.38 -8.00 10.98
N GLY A 94 6.44 -8.80 10.85
CA GLY A 94 6.40 -10.09 10.18
C GLY A 94 6.37 -9.98 8.66
N ALA A 95 6.49 -11.11 7.99
CA ALA A 95 6.40 -11.17 6.53
C ALA A 95 4.94 -11.04 6.06
N VAL A 96 4.71 -10.16 5.11
CA VAL A 96 3.39 -9.89 4.54
C VAL A 96 3.39 -10.17 3.03
N PRO A 97 2.25 -10.55 2.44
CA PRO A 97 2.17 -10.76 1.00
C PRO A 97 2.35 -9.43 0.26
N ILE A 98 3.33 -9.36 -0.63
CA ILE A 98 3.75 -8.11 -1.29
C ILE A 98 4.01 -8.22 -2.79
N LYS A 99 4.18 -9.43 -3.34
CA LYS A 99 4.55 -9.60 -4.75
C LYS A 99 3.60 -10.52 -5.46
N VAL A 100 3.04 -10.07 -6.56
CA VAL A 100 2.19 -10.87 -7.44
C VAL A 100 3.01 -11.95 -8.12
N VAL A 101 2.64 -13.20 -7.89
CA VAL A 101 3.17 -14.38 -8.59
C VAL A 101 2.34 -14.65 -9.84
N SER A 102 1.02 -14.58 -9.71
CA SER A 102 0.07 -14.72 -10.81
C SER A 102 -1.23 -14.01 -10.47
N PHE A 103 -2.04 -13.68 -11.48
CA PHE A 103 -3.36 -13.11 -11.29
C PHE A 103 -4.30 -13.51 -12.41
N ARG A 104 -5.59 -13.42 -12.12
CA ARG A 104 -6.65 -13.61 -13.08
C ARG A 104 -7.72 -12.53 -12.94
N ILE A 105 -8.14 -11.95 -14.05
CA ILE A 105 -9.25 -11.00 -14.09
C ILE A 105 -10.55 -11.79 -14.04
N LEU A 106 -11.35 -11.56 -13.00
CA LEU A 106 -12.65 -12.19 -12.80
C LEU A 106 -13.78 -11.41 -13.48
N THR A 107 -13.72 -10.10 -13.38
CA THR A 107 -14.69 -9.16 -13.97
C THR A 107 -13.96 -7.94 -14.50
N ARG A 108 -14.34 -7.50 -15.69
CA ARG A 108 -13.80 -6.30 -16.31
C ARG A 108 -14.93 -5.49 -16.92
N THR A 109 -15.09 -4.26 -16.41
CA THR A 109 -15.97 -3.25 -17.00
C THR A 109 -15.17 -1.96 -17.24
N ASP A 110 -15.78 -0.94 -17.82
CA ASP A 110 -15.12 0.34 -18.02
C ASP A 110 -14.72 1.03 -16.71
N ARG A 111 -15.37 0.67 -15.60
CA ARG A 111 -15.19 1.33 -14.29
C ARG A 111 -14.63 0.42 -13.21
N LEU A 112 -14.64 -0.89 -13.40
CA LEU A 112 -14.31 -1.85 -12.35
C LEU A 112 -13.53 -3.03 -12.89
N LEU A 113 -12.48 -3.41 -12.15
CA LEU A 113 -11.79 -4.69 -12.27
C LEU A 113 -11.97 -5.48 -10.99
N ARG A 114 -12.33 -6.76 -11.10
CA ARG A 114 -12.21 -7.71 -10.01
C ARG A 114 -11.12 -8.71 -10.34
N ILE A 115 -10.20 -8.91 -9.43
CA ILE A 115 -8.98 -9.67 -9.65
C ILE A 115 -8.80 -10.67 -8.53
N ARG A 116 -8.43 -11.88 -8.89
CA ARG A 116 -7.87 -12.88 -7.97
C ARG A 116 -6.37 -12.95 -8.22
N ALA A 117 -5.58 -12.59 -7.23
CA ALA A 117 -4.12 -12.62 -7.30
C ALA A 117 -3.54 -13.62 -6.31
N ILE A 118 -2.43 -14.22 -6.66
CA ILE A 118 -1.58 -15.01 -5.76
C ILE A 118 -0.34 -14.17 -5.48
N LEU A 119 -0.10 -13.88 -4.20
CA LEU A 119 1.02 -13.06 -3.74
C LEU A 119 1.99 -13.90 -2.91
N SER A 120 3.27 -13.68 -3.12
CA SER A 120 4.36 -14.20 -2.27
C SER A 120 4.79 -13.16 -1.23
N GLY A 121 5.60 -13.60 -0.28
CA GLY A 121 6.20 -12.73 0.75
C GLY A 121 5.70 -13.02 2.16
N SER A 122 4.62 -13.78 2.32
CA SER A 122 4.15 -14.23 3.63
C SER A 122 4.93 -15.45 4.12
N ASP A 123 5.15 -15.56 5.43
CA ASP A 123 5.74 -16.76 6.08
C ASP A 123 4.91 -18.03 5.85
N LYS A 124 3.62 -17.86 5.57
CA LYS A 124 2.70 -18.97 5.32
C LYS A 124 2.70 -19.44 3.86
N GLY A 125 3.66 -18.97 3.05
CA GLY A 125 3.74 -19.25 1.62
C GLY A 125 2.88 -18.30 0.78
N ASN A 126 2.47 -18.75 -0.41
CA ASN A 126 1.66 -17.93 -1.30
C ASN A 126 0.25 -17.70 -0.76
N THR A 127 -0.22 -16.47 -0.88
CA THR A 127 -1.51 -16.03 -0.35
C THR A 127 -2.42 -15.59 -1.49
N VAL A 128 -3.65 -16.07 -1.49
CA VAL A 128 -4.68 -15.62 -2.44
C VAL A 128 -5.34 -14.35 -1.92
N ILE A 129 -5.30 -13.29 -2.70
CA ILE A 129 -5.93 -12.00 -2.41
C ILE A 129 -6.90 -11.65 -3.54
N PHE A 130 -8.10 -11.22 -3.17
CA PHE A 130 -9.08 -10.68 -4.09
C PHE A 130 -9.08 -9.16 -4.01
N TYR A 131 -9.07 -8.51 -5.16
CA TYR A 131 -9.13 -7.05 -5.27
C TYR A 131 -10.35 -6.62 -6.06
N SER A 132 -10.94 -5.50 -5.66
CA SER A 132 -11.77 -4.68 -6.52
C SER A 132 -11.03 -3.37 -6.78
N ILE A 133 -10.84 -3.06 -8.06
CA ILE A 133 -10.05 -1.91 -8.50
C ILE A 133 -10.94 -1.01 -9.35
N LYS A 134 -11.13 0.21 -8.89
CA LYS A 134 -11.86 1.23 -9.65
C LYS A 134 -10.98 1.75 -10.77
N ARG A 135 -11.57 1.84 -11.96
CA ARG A 135 -10.91 2.40 -13.16
C ARG A 135 -11.45 3.79 -13.45
N SER A 136 -10.55 4.69 -13.75
CA SER A 136 -10.82 5.97 -14.41
C SER A 136 -9.89 6.11 -15.62
N PRO A 137 -10.09 7.08 -16.54
CA PRO A 137 -9.32 7.15 -17.78
C PRO A 137 -7.81 7.11 -17.60
N ASN A 138 -7.30 7.65 -16.48
CA ASN A 138 -5.86 7.80 -16.23
C ASN A 138 -5.41 7.18 -14.90
N ASN A 139 -6.27 6.43 -14.20
CA ASN A 139 -5.95 5.96 -12.85
C ASN A 139 -6.63 4.65 -12.50
N LEU A 140 -5.95 3.90 -11.62
CA LEU A 140 -6.48 2.72 -10.93
C LEU A 140 -6.48 3.00 -9.43
N THR A 141 -7.55 2.57 -8.74
CA THR A 141 -7.66 2.72 -7.29
C THR A 141 -8.20 1.43 -6.68
N ILE A 142 -7.45 0.84 -5.76
CA ILE A 142 -7.92 -0.33 -5.01
C ILE A 142 -8.96 0.13 -3.99
N ILE A 143 -10.18 -0.40 -4.10
CA ILE A 143 -11.31 -0.07 -3.22
C ILE A 143 -11.70 -1.23 -2.30
N LEU A 144 -11.34 -2.47 -2.64
CA LEU A 144 -11.49 -3.65 -1.81
C LEU A 144 -10.27 -4.55 -1.93
N ARG A 145 -9.89 -5.13 -0.82
CA ARG A 145 -8.83 -6.13 -0.71
C ARG A 145 -9.22 -7.16 0.34
N SER A 146 -9.25 -8.42 -0.03
CA SER A 146 -9.53 -9.49 0.92
C SER A 146 -8.41 -9.60 1.96
N LYS A 147 -8.69 -10.23 3.10
CA LYS A 147 -7.75 -10.41 4.22
C LYS A 147 -7.18 -9.11 4.80
N SER A 148 -7.84 -7.97 4.54
CA SER A 148 -7.40 -6.67 5.05
C SER A 148 -7.57 -6.52 6.57
N LEU A 149 -8.51 -7.24 7.19
CA LEU A 149 -8.75 -7.16 8.64
C LEU A 149 -7.63 -7.79 9.47
N THR A 150 -6.89 -8.72 8.89
CA THR A 150 -5.79 -9.43 9.56
C THR A 150 -4.40 -8.95 9.14
N ASP A 151 -4.32 -8.09 8.13
CA ASP A 151 -3.07 -7.51 7.66
C ASP A 151 -2.81 -6.21 8.42
N VAL A 152 -1.66 -6.13 9.10
CA VAL A 152 -1.29 -4.98 9.94
C VAL A 152 -1.30 -3.65 9.20
N ARG A 153 -1.05 -3.65 7.88
CA ARG A 153 -1.02 -2.46 7.04
C ARG A 153 -2.42 -1.88 6.80
N TYR A 154 -3.44 -2.72 6.71
CA TYR A 154 -4.78 -2.37 6.18
C TYR A 154 -5.91 -2.52 7.19
N ARG A 155 -5.67 -3.18 8.32
CA ARG A 155 -6.70 -3.38 9.35
C ARG A 155 -7.21 -2.04 9.87
N PRO A 156 -8.47 -2.00 10.36
CA PRO A 156 -8.96 -0.82 11.07
C PRO A 156 -8.00 -0.43 12.18
N CYS A 157 -7.65 0.84 12.23
CA CYS A 157 -6.72 1.36 13.23
C CYS A 157 -7.44 1.63 14.54
N ARG A 158 -6.84 1.21 15.65
CA ARG A 158 -7.33 1.44 17.02
C ARG A 158 -6.41 2.39 17.75
#